data_fe33d2589c3f867ea4f4d7b427fce174
#
_entry.id   fe33d2589c3f867ea4f4d7b427fce174
#
_cell.length_a   1.000
_cell.length_b   1.000
_cell.length_c   1.000
_cell.angle_alpha   90.00
_cell.angle_beta   90.00
_cell.angle_gamma   90.00
#
_symmetry.space_group_name_H-M   'P 1'
#
loop_
_entity.id
_entity.type
_entity.pdbx_description
1 polymer ?
#
loop_
_entity_poly.entity_id
_entity_poly.type
_entity_poly.pdbx_seq_one_letter_code
_entity_poly.pdbx_strand_id
1 'polypeptide(L)'
;MRFVAAAVGFLFAATSAFGAEIGPNHLEGYKAEASEPKLAAASIAKASHFLETVSLKWTRQNKCGTCHTNLAHIMAEPFLVERDAATEKEIRDSLFDFLASYNPNTAEVPPDKQRANNNILWNRLIIAGTFAMSDGEAGVPQDPRTLARFDQIWAMQSPDGSFKYPKKALPFLEDDPHYVMTMLAISASYLPPEHLNKPAAAAGLKKLHRYLATTPARDQHGELVLMRASLKAPELMSDGKRKDLIARTLKLQRPDGGWSVASLGNWPREDGGVNDKNGSSDGYGTGFVLYTLCKSGVPADSPAIQNGVTWLKANQRESGRWFTKSLWADNMHNYVSTIGTAYAVMALRQCAKGA
;
A
#
# COMPACT_ATOMS: atom_id res chain seq x y z
N MET A 1 46.29 11.65 56.45
CA MET A 1 45.94 12.13 55.10
C MET A 1 45.44 10.95 54.25
N ARG A 2 44.13 10.84 54.05
CA ARG A 2 43.51 9.78 53.21
C ARG A 2 43.05 10.43 51.93
N PHE A 3 43.60 10.01 50.81
CA PHE A 3 43.15 10.44 49.48
C PHE A 3 41.96 9.54 49.08
N VAL A 4 40.83 10.21 48.82
CA VAL A 4 39.65 9.58 48.22
C VAL A 4 39.76 9.81 46.71
N ALA A 5 39.91 8.74 45.94
CA ALA A 5 39.86 8.77 44.50
C ALA A 5 38.39 8.72 44.05
N ALA A 6 37.91 9.81 43.43
CA ALA A 6 36.61 9.83 42.79
C ALA A 6 36.71 9.18 41.40
N ALA A 7 36.05 8.06 41.21
CA ALA A 7 35.88 7.45 39.87
C ALA A 7 34.74 8.17 39.15
N VAL A 8 35.09 8.91 38.10
CA VAL A 8 34.13 9.49 37.16
C VAL A 8 33.73 8.41 36.18
N GLY A 9 32.57 7.82 36.37
CA GLY A 9 31.97 6.91 35.41
C GLY A 9 31.44 7.69 34.20
N PHE A 10 32.08 7.51 33.07
CA PHE A 10 31.52 7.94 31.78
C PHE A 10 30.38 6.97 31.39
N LEU A 11 29.14 7.40 31.59
CA LEU A 11 27.99 6.78 30.94
C LEU A 11 28.06 7.13 29.44
N PHE A 12 28.47 6.18 28.64
CA PHE A 12 28.17 6.23 27.20
C PHE A 12 26.66 6.06 27.00
N ALA A 13 25.97 7.17 26.87
CA ALA A 13 24.64 7.17 26.29
C ALA A 13 24.78 6.74 24.84
N ALA A 14 24.43 5.48 24.57
CA ALA A 14 24.19 5.03 23.21
C ALA A 14 23.00 5.83 22.67
N THR A 15 23.28 6.94 21.99
CA THR A 15 22.27 7.63 21.18
C THR A 15 21.94 6.71 20.03
N SER A 16 20.81 6.00 20.18
CA SER A 16 20.18 5.32 19.05
C SER A 16 19.90 6.37 17.98
N ALA A 17 20.57 6.24 16.84
CA ALA A 17 20.41 7.11 15.66
C ALA A 17 19.06 6.87 14.95
N PHE A 18 17.99 6.61 15.69
CA PHE A 18 16.61 6.46 15.23
C PHE A 18 15.74 7.50 15.91
N GLY A 19 15.95 8.78 15.62
CA GLY A 19 15.23 9.75 16.39
C GLY A 19 14.89 11.02 15.68
N ALA A 20 14.19 10.90 14.55
CA ALA A 20 13.37 12.03 14.17
C ALA A 20 11.93 11.69 14.55
N GLU A 21 11.29 12.47 15.39
CA GLU A 21 9.91 12.24 15.83
C GLU A 21 8.92 12.46 14.69
N ILE A 22 8.00 11.52 14.52
CA ILE A 22 6.87 11.69 13.58
C ILE A 22 5.92 12.69 14.23
N GLY A 23 5.68 13.81 13.57
CA GLY A 23 4.70 14.80 14.01
C GLY A 23 3.27 14.26 13.98
N PRO A 24 2.33 14.85 14.76
CA PRO A 24 0.98 14.31 14.93
C PRO A 24 0.14 14.27 13.64
N ASN A 25 0.45 15.10 12.66
CA ASN A 25 -0.29 15.18 11.40
C ASN A 25 0.52 14.72 10.18
N HIS A 26 1.80 14.48 10.34
CA HIS A 26 2.71 14.09 9.26
C HIS A 26 3.76 13.14 9.80
N LEU A 27 4.33 12.37 8.92
CA LEU A 27 5.48 11.52 9.20
C LEU A 27 6.78 12.35 9.29
N GLU A 28 6.76 13.50 9.93
CA GLU A 28 7.88 14.46 9.94
C GLU A 28 9.21 13.84 10.32
N GLY A 29 9.20 12.92 11.24
CA GLY A 29 10.40 12.21 11.62
C GLY A 29 10.84 11.10 10.65
N TYR A 30 10.06 10.80 9.62
CA TYR A 30 10.40 9.86 8.56
C TYR A 30 10.46 10.53 7.19
N LYS A 31 10.86 11.79 7.18
CA LYS A 31 11.10 12.53 5.95
C LYS A 31 12.02 11.70 5.05
N ALA A 32 11.46 11.15 3.97
CA ALA A 32 12.24 10.43 3.00
C ALA A 32 12.96 11.44 2.11
N GLU A 33 14.28 11.32 2.00
CA GLU A 33 15.10 12.18 1.17
C GLU A 33 15.82 11.37 0.08
N ALA A 34 15.91 11.97 -1.10
CA ALA A 34 16.65 11.35 -2.21
C ALA A 34 18.15 11.20 -1.89
N SER A 35 18.69 12.08 -1.05
CA SER A 35 20.08 12.11 -0.63
C SER A 35 20.44 11.12 0.48
N GLU A 36 19.45 10.44 1.08
CA GLU A 36 19.71 9.44 2.11
C GLU A 36 20.67 8.36 1.58
N PRO A 37 21.74 8.00 2.34
CA PRO A 37 22.71 7.00 1.91
C PRO A 37 22.06 5.66 1.55
N LYS A 38 22.61 4.99 0.56
CA LYS A 38 22.15 3.66 0.13
C LYS A 38 22.87 2.58 0.93
N LEU A 39 22.16 1.48 1.20
CA LEU A 39 22.78 0.27 1.74
C LEU A 39 23.77 -0.32 0.72
N ALA A 40 24.88 -0.85 1.21
CA ALA A 40 25.81 -1.62 0.39
C ALA A 40 25.19 -2.91 -0.16
N ALA A 41 24.28 -3.52 0.59
CA ALA A 41 23.48 -4.69 0.19
C ALA A 41 22.05 -4.54 0.71
N ALA A 42 21.07 -4.87 -0.13
CA ALA A 42 19.66 -4.80 0.26
C ALA A 42 19.34 -5.82 1.37
N SER A 43 18.50 -5.39 2.31
CA SER A 43 18.07 -6.19 3.45
C SER A 43 16.56 -6.10 3.63
N ILE A 44 15.88 -7.22 3.45
CA ILE A 44 14.43 -7.32 3.75
C ILE A 44 14.19 -7.13 5.24
N ALA A 45 15.06 -7.62 6.13
CA ALA A 45 14.95 -7.41 7.56
C ALA A 45 14.95 -5.93 7.94
N LYS A 46 15.82 -5.12 7.35
CA LYS A 46 15.80 -3.66 7.57
C LYS A 46 14.51 -3.02 7.06
N ALA A 47 13.99 -3.46 5.93
CA ALA A 47 12.71 -2.97 5.41
C ALA A 47 11.53 -3.40 6.30
N SER A 48 11.54 -4.63 6.81
CA SER A 48 10.55 -5.11 7.77
C SER A 48 10.54 -4.26 9.03
N HIS A 49 11.71 -4.04 9.63
CA HIS A 49 11.85 -3.20 10.81
C HIS A 49 11.40 -1.75 10.57
N PHE A 50 11.74 -1.17 9.40
CA PHE A 50 11.26 0.17 9.03
C PHE A 50 9.73 0.22 8.97
N LEU A 51 9.09 -0.69 8.22
CA LEU A 51 7.63 -0.71 8.06
C LEU A 51 6.93 -0.94 9.40
N GLU A 52 7.41 -1.85 10.22
CA GLU A 52 6.87 -2.15 11.54
C GLU A 52 6.97 -0.94 12.48
N THR A 53 8.17 -0.31 12.57
CA THR A 53 8.42 0.84 13.44
C THR A 53 7.53 2.02 13.06
N VAL A 54 7.43 2.37 11.77
CA VAL A 54 6.59 3.46 11.28
C VAL A 54 5.12 3.18 11.59
N SER A 55 4.69 1.96 11.35
CA SER A 55 3.32 1.51 11.54
C SER A 55 2.89 1.55 13.01
N LEU A 56 3.71 0.99 13.89
CA LEU A 56 3.46 0.97 15.34
C LEU A 56 3.42 2.39 15.90
N LYS A 57 4.38 3.24 15.52
CA LYS A 57 4.43 4.62 15.99
C LYS A 57 3.21 5.41 15.55
N TRP A 58 2.80 5.28 14.27
CA TRP A 58 1.57 5.89 13.78
C TRP A 58 0.35 5.40 14.55
N THR A 59 0.23 4.09 14.74
CA THR A 59 -0.89 3.46 15.44
C THR A 59 -1.03 3.99 16.86
N ARG A 60 0.07 4.08 17.61
CA ARG A 60 0.07 4.58 18.99
C ARG A 60 -0.25 6.08 19.10
N GLN A 61 0.23 6.88 18.15
CA GLN A 61 0.03 8.32 18.15
C GLN A 61 -1.36 8.75 17.64
N ASN A 62 -1.86 8.10 16.58
CA ASN A 62 -3.04 8.58 15.85
C ASN A 62 -4.26 7.68 16.01
N LYS A 63 -4.09 6.42 16.42
CA LYS A 63 -5.17 5.43 16.61
C LYS A 63 -6.12 5.35 15.42
N CYS A 64 -5.59 5.46 14.21
CA CYS A 64 -6.37 5.41 12.96
C CYS A 64 -5.63 4.67 11.84
N GLY A 65 -6.39 4.24 10.82
CA GLY A 65 -5.85 3.64 9.61
C GLY A 65 -5.37 4.69 8.60
N THR A 66 -4.21 4.45 8.00
CA THR A 66 -3.71 5.24 6.88
C THR A 66 -3.04 4.37 5.82
N CYS A 67 -3.38 4.62 4.57
CA CYS A 67 -2.90 3.84 3.42
C CYS A 67 -1.37 3.93 3.21
N HIS A 68 -0.73 4.93 3.77
CA HIS A 68 0.70 5.19 3.58
C HIS A 68 1.57 4.87 4.82
N THR A 69 1.01 4.26 5.86
CA THR A 69 1.76 3.77 7.04
C THR A 69 1.32 2.37 7.43
N ASN A 70 0.39 2.24 8.40
CA ASN A 70 0.01 0.94 8.95
C ASN A 70 -0.67 0.02 7.93
N LEU A 71 -1.46 0.55 6.98
CA LEU A 71 -2.00 -0.31 5.92
C LEU A 71 -0.94 -0.76 4.92
N ALA A 72 0.09 0.06 4.65
CA ALA A 72 1.23 -0.37 3.84
C ALA A 72 2.00 -1.52 4.50
N HIS A 73 2.17 -1.47 5.83
CA HIS A 73 2.76 -2.55 6.62
C HIS A 73 1.90 -3.83 6.52
N ILE A 74 0.59 -3.76 6.84
CA ILE A 74 -0.32 -4.91 6.78
C ILE A 74 -0.33 -5.54 5.38
N MET A 75 -0.32 -4.74 4.31
CA MET A 75 -0.28 -5.24 2.94
C MET A 75 1.01 -6.04 2.66
N ALA A 76 2.13 -5.61 3.22
CA ALA A 76 3.43 -6.26 3.04
C ALA A 76 3.68 -7.41 4.04
N GLU A 77 2.91 -7.51 5.13
CA GLU A 77 3.10 -8.44 6.25
C GLU A 77 3.40 -9.89 5.82
N PRO A 78 2.71 -10.50 4.83
CA PRO A 78 3.02 -11.86 4.37
C PRO A 78 4.41 -12.04 3.74
N PHE A 79 5.07 -10.94 3.42
CA PHE A 79 6.37 -10.92 2.73
C PHE A 79 7.51 -10.44 3.64
N LEU A 80 7.19 -9.96 4.85
CA LEU A 80 8.17 -9.48 5.82
C LEU A 80 8.90 -10.64 6.51
N VAL A 81 10.05 -10.35 7.12
CA VAL A 81 10.85 -11.27 7.91
C VAL A 81 11.16 -10.64 9.28
N GLU A 82 11.53 -11.46 10.27
CA GLU A 82 11.91 -10.99 11.61
C GLU A 82 10.81 -10.12 12.25
N ARG A 83 9.55 -10.56 12.13
CA ARG A 83 8.37 -9.83 12.61
C ARG A 83 8.14 -10.06 14.10
N ASP A 84 7.69 -9.02 14.82
CA ASP A 84 7.20 -9.15 16.20
C ASP A 84 5.68 -9.36 16.23
N ALA A 85 5.26 -10.57 16.59
CA ALA A 85 3.85 -10.94 16.64
C ALA A 85 3.02 -10.08 17.62
N ALA A 86 3.62 -9.55 18.67
CA ALA A 86 2.93 -8.68 19.63
C ALA A 86 2.65 -7.31 19.00
N THR A 87 3.63 -6.75 18.28
CA THR A 87 3.50 -5.52 17.53
C THR A 87 2.47 -5.65 16.41
N GLU A 88 2.51 -6.74 15.63
CA GLU A 88 1.52 -6.99 14.58
C GLU A 88 0.10 -7.06 15.14
N LYS A 89 -0.08 -7.77 16.26
CA LYS A 89 -1.37 -7.84 16.95
C LYS A 89 -1.85 -6.47 17.41
N GLU A 90 -0.96 -5.64 17.99
CA GLU A 90 -1.31 -4.28 18.43
C GLU A 90 -1.79 -3.41 17.27
N ILE A 91 -1.08 -3.45 16.14
CA ILE A 91 -1.44 -2.69 14.94
C ILE A 91 -2.80 -3.16 14.39
N ARG A 92 -3.00 -4.47 14.25
CA ARG A 92 -4.26 -5.04 13.73
C ARG A 92 -5.44 -4.74 14.65
N ASP A 93 -5.31 -4.94 15.95
CA ASP A 93 -6.39 -4.69 16.90
C ASP A 93 -6.76 -3.19 16.94
N SER A 94 -5.79 -2.29 16.93
CA SER A 94 -6.04 -0.85 16.86
C SER A 94 -6.83 -0.45 15.60
N LEU A 95 -6.55 -1.08 14.47
CA LEU A 95 -7.30 -0.83 13.22
C LEU A 95 -8.73 -1.38 13.30
N PHE A 96 -8.96 -2.52 13.93
CA PHE A 96 -10.31 -3.03 14.17
C PHE A 96 -11.08 -2.15 15.18
N ASP A 97 -10.44 -1.67 16.23
CA ASP A 97 -11.03 -0.73 17.19
C ASP A 97 -11.41 0.60 16.50
N PHE A 98 -10.52 1.09 15.63
CA PHE A 98 -10.82 2.25 14.80
C PHE A 98 -12.04 2.03 13.92
N LEU A 99 -12.16 0.88 13.25
CA LEU A 99 -13.35 0.52 12.48
C LEU A 99 -14.61 0.36 13.34
N ALA A 100 -14.47 -0.14 14.57
CA ALA A 100 -15.59 -0.31 15.49
C ALA A 100 -16.10 1.03 16.04
N SER A 101 -15.24 2.04 16.16
CA SER A 101 -15.63 3.38 16.62
C SER A 101 -16.57 4.12 15.64
N TYR A 102 -16.62 3.70 14.38
CA TYR A 102 -17.57 4.21 13.41
C TYR A 102 -18.91 3.45 13.51
N ASN A 103 -19.89 4.01 14.23
CA ASN A 103 -21.21 3.42 14.35
C ASN A 103 -22.02 3.57 13.04
N PRO A 104 -22.45 2.45 12.41
CA PRO A 104 -23.26 2.50 11.19
C PRO A 104 -24.71 2.95 11.40
N ASN A 105 -25.18 2.97 12.65
CA ASN A 105 -26.59 3.17 12.97
C ASN A 105 -26.99 4.63 13.19
N THR A 106 -26.12 5.60 12.94
CA THR A 106 -26.53 7.01 12.92
C THR A 106 -27.15 7.32 11.55
N ALA A 107 -28.41 6.92 11.38
CA ALA A 107 -29.20 7.10 10.15
C ALA A 107 -29.44 8.58 9.82
N GLU A 108 -29.16 9.50 10.72
CA GLU A 108 -29.25 10.94 10.52
C GLU A 108 -27.91 11.59 10.82
N VAL A 109 -27.06 11.62 9.80
CA VAL A 109 -25.85 12.44 9.88
C VAL A 109 -26.20 13.80 9.29
N PRO A 110 -26.13 14.88 10.10
CA PRO A 110 -26.31 16.24 9.63
C PRO A 110 -25.45 16.52 8.38
N PRO A 111 -25.88 17.41 7.45
CA PRO A 111 -25.15 17.70 6.22
C PRO A 111 -23.70 18.10 6.41
N ASP A 112 -23.37 18.76 7.53
CA ASP A 112 -22.00 19.11 7.94
C ASP A 112 -21.16 17.89 8.35
N LYS A 113 -21.79 16.74 8.69
CA LYS A 113 -21.14 15.47 9.04
C LYS A 113 -21.20 14.42 7.92
N GLN A 114 -21.75 14.74 6.75
CA GLN A 114 -21.73 13.83 5.58
C GLN A 114 -20.30 13.45 5.16
N ARG A 115 -19.34 14.36 5.38
CA ARG A 115 -17.91 14.09 5.20
C ARG A 115 -17.43 12.94 6.09
N ALA A 116 -17.96 12.81 7.30
CA ALA A 116 -17.67 11.71 8.21
C ALA A 116 -18.22 10.36 7.68
N ASN A 117 -19.44 10.34 7.13
CA ASN A 117 -20.05 9.12 6.58
C ASN A 117 -19.30 8.59 5.35
N ASN A 118 -18.84 9.47 4.46
CA ASN A 118 -18.03 9.06 3.32
C ASN A 118 -16.68 8.48 3.77
N ASN A 119 -16.11 8.99 4.87
CA ASN A 119 -14.89 8.41 5.46
C ASN A 119 -15.15 7.04 6.08
N ILE A 120 -16.34 6.74 6.59
CA ILE A 120 -16.68 5.42 7.16
C ILE A 120 -16.58 4.33 6.10
N LEU A 121 -17.23 4.52 4.97
CA LEU A 121 -17.15 3.55 3.87
C LEU A 121 -15.73 3.38 3.37
N TRP A 122 -15.03 4.48 3.14
CA TRP A 122 -13.62 4.49 2.74
C TRP A 122 -12.74 3.67 3.68
N ASN A 123 -12.83 3.95 4.98
CA ASN A 123 -12.03 3.24 5.97
C ASN A 123 -12.36 1.74 6.00
N ARG A 124 -13.64 1.37 5.87
CA ARG A 124 -14.05 -0.04 5.80
C ARG A 124 -13.48 -0.72 4.56
N LEU A 125 -13.63 -0.10 3.39
CA LEU A 125 -13.12 -0.65 2.12
C LEU A 125 -11.62 -0.89 2.18
N ILE A 126 -10.86 0.12 2.62
CA ILE A 126 -9.39 0.05 2.60
C ILE A 126 -8.88 -0.86 3.71
N ILE A 127 -9.33 -0.70 4.95
CA ILE A 127 -8.79 -1.47 6.07
C ILE A 127 -9.19 -2.94 5.95
N ALA A 128 -10.48 -3.23 5.80
CA ALA A 128 -10.94 -4.62 5.66
C ALA A 128 -10.38 -5.28 4.39
N GLY A 129 -10.31 -4.52 3.28
CA GLY A 129 -9.69 -5.00 2.05
C GLY A 129 -8.22 -5.33 2.21
N THR A 130 -7.46 -4.51 2.94
CA THR A 130 -6.04 -4.75 3.21
C THR A 130 -5.85 -5.99 4.07
N PHE A 131 -6.68 -6.20 5.11
CA PHE A 131 -6.65 -7.42 5.91
C PHE A 131 -6.97 -8.65 5.07
N ALA A 132 -8.03 -8.60 4.26
CA ALA A 132 -8.40 -9.73 3.40
C ALA A 132 -7.26 -10.13 2.44
N MET A 133 -6.58 -9.14 1.85
CA MET A 133 -5.40 -9.40 1.00
C MET A 133 -4.22 -9.97 1.79
N SER A 134 -3.92 -9.42 2.96
CA SER A 134 -2.81 -9.86 3.81
C SER A 134 -3.02 -11.30 4.26
N ASP A 135 -4.18 -11.61 4.85
CA ASP A 135 -4.49 -12.96 5.32
C ASP A 135 -4.52 -13.96 4.16
N GLY A 136 -5.08 -13.56 3.01
CA GLY A 136 -5.11 -14.40 1.81
C GLY A 136 -3.74 -14.67 1.20
N GLU A 137 -2.84 -13.69 1.17
CA GLU A 137 -1.45 -13.87 0.71
C GLU A 137 -0.63 -14.72 1.70
N ALA A 138 -0.93 -14.62 2.99
CA ALA A 138 -0.33 -15.48 4.03
C ALA A 138 -0.87 -16.91 4.01
N GLY A 139 -2.00 -17.17 3.33
CA GLY A 139 -2.67 -18.47 3.32
C GLY A 139 -3.30 -18.83 4.67
N VAL A 140 -3.66 -17.81 5.48
CA VAL A 140 -4.33 -18.00 6.77
C VAL A 140 -5.82 -17.72 6.66
N PRO A 141 -6.66 -18.29 7.56
CA PRO A 141 -8.09 -18.00 7.59
C PRO A 141 -8.36 -16.51 7.79
N GLN A 142 -9.40 -16.01 7.11
CA GLN A 142 -9.84 -14.62 7.29
C GLN A 142 -10.36 -14.37 8.71
N ASP A 143 -9.95 -13.24 9.30
CA ASP A 143 -10.48 -12.81 10.59
C ASP A 143 -12.00 -12.60 10.50
N PRO A 144 -12.81 -13.14 11.41
CA PRO A 144 -14.27 -12.93 11.42
C PRO A 144 -14.69 -11.46 11.42
N ARG A 145 -13.88 -10.58 12.02
CA ARG A 145 -14.08 -9.12 12.02
C ARG A 145 -13.96 -8.55 10.60
N THR A 146 -13.04 -9.06 9.79
CA THR A 146 -12.89 -8.71 8.36
C THR A 146 -14.14 -9.12 7.59
N LEU A 147 -14.60 -10.35 7.75
CA LEU A 147 -15.81 -10.87 7.08
C LEU A 147 -17.05 -10.03 7.40
N ALA A 148 -17.24 -9.68 8.68
CA ALA A 148 -18.34 -8.82 9.10
C ALA A 148 -18.28 -7.41 8.46
N ARG A 149 -17.08 -6.87 8.19
CA ARG A 149 -16.94 -5.59 7.49
C ARG A 149 -17.32 -5.70 6.01
N PHE A 150 -16.98 -6.82 5.36
CA PHE A 150 -17.42 -7.05 3.98
C PHE A 150 -18.96 -7.15 3.86
N ASP A 151 -19.65 -7.77 4.81
CA ASP A 151 -21.11 -7.76 4.83
C ASP A 151 -21.67 -6.32 4.87
N GLN A 152 -21.06 -5.43 5.67
CA GLN A 152 -21.43 -4.01 5.72
C GLN A 152 -21.08 -3.24 4.43
N ILE A 153 -19.94 -3.58 3.80
CA ILE A 153 -19.53 -2.98 2.52
C ILE A 153 -20.57 -3.26 1.45
N TRP A 154 -20.97 -4.53 1.27
CA TRP A 154 -21.98 -4.89 0.27
C TRP A 154 -23.32 -4.18 0.47
N ALA A 155 -23.73 -3.93 1.71
CA ALA A 155 -24.95 -3.18 2.02
C ALA A 155 -24.88 -1.70 1.60
N MET A 156 -23.69 -1.12 1.43
CA MET A 156 -23.47 0.28 1.04
C MET A 156 -23.27 0.47 -0.48
N GLN A 157 -23.32 -0.61 -1.26
CA GLN A 157 -23.06 -0.55 -2.70
C GLN A 157 -24.18 0.16 -3.47
N SER A 158 -23.82 1.04 -4.37
CA SER A 158 -24.74 1.71 -5.30
C SER A 158 -25.33 0.72 -6.32
N PRO A 159 -26.51 1.03 -6.92
CA PRO A 159 -27.15 0.14 -7.88
C PRO A 159 -26.29 -0.19 -9.10
N ASP A 160 -25.45 0.74 -9.56
CA ASP A 160 -24.52 0.58 -10.67
C ASP A 160 -23.29 -0.27 -10.38
N GLY A 161 -23.13 -0.68 -9.11
CA GLY A 161 -21.98 -1.47 -8.65
C GLY A 161 -20.82 -0.66 -8.08
N SER A 162 -20.89 0.67 -8.18
CA SER A 162 -19.92 1.57 -7.55
C SER A 162 -20.21 1.74 -6.05
N PHE A 163 -19.39 2.56 -5.42
CA PHE A 163 -19.61 3.01 -4.05
C PHE A 163 -19.45 4.53 -4.00
N LYS A 164 -20.25 5.20 -3.16
CA LYS A 164 -20.06 6.63 -2.93
C LYS A 164 -18.67 6.86 -2.32
N TYR A 165 -17.85 7.57 -3.05
CA TYR A 165 -16.46 7.81 -2.73
C TYR A 165 -16.23 9.28 -2.44
N PRO A 166 -15.61 9.64 -1.28
CA PRO A 166 -15.23 11.02 -1.05
C PRO A 166 -14.07 11.36 -1.97
N LYS A 167 -14.28 12.30 -2.88
CA LYS A 167 -13.18 12.81 -3.71
C LYS A 167 -12.15 13.46 -2.78
N LYS A 168 -10.99 12.84 -2.63
CA LYS A 168 -9.85 13.34 -1.90
C LYS A 168 -8.73 13.70 -2.86
N ALA A 169 -7.76 14.46 -2.39
CA ALA A 169 -6.74 15.03 -3.26
C ALA A 169 -5.50 14.17 -3.42
N LEU A 170 -5.26 13.20 -2.51
CA LEU A 170 -4.00 12.45 -2.49
C LEU A 170 -3.89 11.48 -3.68
N PRO A 171 -2.84 11.64 -4.52
CA PRO A 171 -2.64 10.84 -5.71
C PRO A 171 -2.66 9.35 -5.49
N PHE A 172 -3.14 8.71 -6.49
CA PHE A 172 -3.52 7.35 -6.83
C PHE A 172 -4.33 6.59 -5.79
N LEU A 173 -4.11 6.78 -4.51
CA LEU A 173 -4.84 6.04 -3.47
C LEU A 173 -6.20 6.67 -3.14
N GLU A 174 -6.31 7.99 -3.23
CA GLU A 174 -7.49 8.70 -2.72
C GLU A 174 -8.20 9.57 -3.75
N ASP A 175 -7.62 9.77 -4.92
CA ASP A 175 -8.19 10.59 -5.99
C ASP A 175 -8.83 9.78 -7.13
N ASP A 176 -8.72 8.45 -7.09
CA ASP A 176 -9.22 7.55 -8.12
C ASP A 176 -10.22 6.51 -7.58
N PRO A 177 -11.54 6.73 -7.75
CA PRO A 177 -12.56 5.76 -7.37
C PRO A 177 -12.40 4.39 -8.04
N HIS A 178 -11.98 4.36 -9.31
CA HIS A 178 -11.77 3.11 -10.04
C HIS A 178 -10.67 2.26 -9.40
N TYR A 179 -9.58 2.89 -8.98
CA TYR A 179 -8.50 2.23 -8.24
C TYR A 179 -9.04 1.52 -6.99
N VAL A 180 -9.83 2.23 -6.17
CA VAL A 180 -10.38 1.69 -4.92
C VAL A 180 -11.34 0.54 -5.17
N MET A 181 -12.21 0.66 -6.18
CA MET A 181 -13.12 -0.41 -6.58
C MET A 181 -12.36 -1.64 -7.07
N THR A 182 -11.27 -1.43 -7.79
CA THR A 182 -10.40 -2.52 -8.24
C THR A 182 -9.69 -3.20 -7.07
N MET A 183 -9.19 -2.42 -6.10
CA MET A 183 -8.60 -2.98 -4.87
C MET A 183 -9.62 -3.78 -4.06
N LEU A 184 -10.90 -3.34 -4.01
CA LEU A 184 -11.97 -4.11 -3.39
C LEU A 184 -12.22 -5.44 -4.12
N ALA A 185 -12.22 -5.46 -5.45
CA ALA A 185 -12.35 -6.70 -6.22
C ALA A 185 -11.19 -7.68 -5.95
N ILE A 186 -9.96 -7.18 -5.87
CA ILE A 186 -8.79 -7.99 -5.47
C ILE A 186 -9.00 -8.54 -4.06
N SER A 187 -9.37 -7.70 -3.11
CA SER A 187 -9.56 -8.08 -1.71
C SER A 187 -10.66 -9.14 -1.55
N ALA A 188 -11.79 -8.95 -2.24
CA ALA A 188 -12.89 -9.90 -2.22
C ALA A 188 -12.49 -11.26 -2.76
N SER A 189 -11.53 -11.34 -3.70
CA SER A 189 -11.07 -12.62 -4.25
C SER A 189 -10.33 -13.51 -3.26
N TYR A 190 -9.97 -12.98 -2.09
CA TYR A 190 -9.36 -13.73 -0.99
C TYR A 190 -10.36 -14.18 0.09
N LEU A 191 -11.63 -13.76 -0.02
CA LEU A 191 -12.66 -14.20 0.91
C LEU A 191 -13.01 -15.68 0.68
N PRO A 192 -13.38 -16.40 1.74
CA PRO A 192 -13.72 -17.81 1.63
C PRO A 192 -15.00 -18.01 0.78
N PRO A 193 -15.10 -19.13 0.03
CA PRO A 193 -16.23 -19.40 -0.87
C PRO A 193 -17.59 -19.32 -0.18
N GLU A 194 -17.69 -19.80 1.06
CA GLU A 194 -18.93 -19.74 1.85
C GLU A 194 -19.38 -18.30 2.15
N HIS A 195 -18.43 -17.36 2.26
CA HIS A 195 -18.75 -15.94 2.42
C HIS A 195 -19.20 -15.32 1.09
N LEU A 196 -18.49 -15.62 -0.01
CA LEU A 196 -18.81 -15.11 -1.34
C LEU A 196 -20.14 -15.66 -1.89
N ASN A 197 -20.57 -16.85 -1.44
CA ASN A 197 -21.83 -17.45 -1.83
C ASN A 197 -23.05 -16.88 -1.08
N LYS A 198 -22.86 -16.02 -0.06
CA LYS A 198 -23.97 -15.29 0.54
C LYS A 198 -24.67 -14.42 -0.51
N PRO A 199 -26.01 -14.36 -0.55
CA PRO A 199 -26.73 -13.65 -1.61
C PRO A 199 -26.29 -12.20 -1.82
N ALA A 200 -26.07 -11.46 -0.73
CA ALA A 200 -25.63 -10.05 -0.80
C ALA A 200 -24.19 -9.92 -1.36
N ALA A 201 -23.27 -10.79 -0.94
CA ALA A 201 -21.88 -10.78 -1.39
C ALA A 201 -21.79 -11.17 -2.87
N ALA A 202 -22.48 -12.25 -3.29
CA ALA A 202 -22.50 -12.71 -4.67
C ALA A 202 -23.10 -11.65 -5.62
N ALA A 203 -24.22 -11.06 -5.24
CA ALA A 203 -24.84 -9.98 -6.00
C ALA A 203 -23.97 -8.73 -6.05
N GLY A 204 -23.36 -8.37 -4.92
CA GLY A 204 -22.44 -7.22 -4.79
C GLY A 204 -21.20 -7.37 -5.67
N LEU A 205 -20.54 -8.52 -5.59
CA LEU A 205 -19.35 -8.81 -6.40
C LEU A 205 -19.67 -8.80 -7.90
N LYS A 206 -20.78 -9.40 -8.31
CA LYS A 206 -21.24 -9.37 -9.71
C LYS A 206 -21.47 -7.94 -10.22
N LYS A 207 -22.06 -7.07 -9.41
CA LYS A 207 -22.25 -5.65 -9.76
C LYS A 207 -20.91 -4.91 -9.84
N LEU A 208 -19.99 -5.15 -8.89
CA LEU A 208 -18.66 -4.56 -8.89
C LEU A 208 -17.87 -4.96 -10.14
N HIS A 209 -17.87 -6.24 -10.50
CA HIS A 209 -17.20 -6.71 -11.72
C HIS A 209 -17.78 -6.06 -12.98
N ARG A 210 -19.12 -5.91 -13.06
CA ARG A 210 -19.76 -5.21 -14.19
C ARG A 210 -19.30 -3.75 -14.25
N TYR A 211 -19.29 -3.04 -13.13
CA TYR A 211 -18.81 -1.67 -13.05
C TYR A 211 -17.37 -1.56 -13.59
N LEU A 212 -16.46 -2.41 -13.10
CA LEU A 212 -15.05 -2.40 -13.53
C LEU A 212 -14.86 -2.79 -15.00
N ALA A 213 -15.69 -3.69 -15.53
CA ALA A 213 -15.63 -4.10 -16.94
C ALA A 213 -16.12 -2.99 -17.90
N THR A 214 -17.00 -2.09 -17.43
CA THR A 214 -17.61 -1.03 -18.25
C THR A 214 -17.03 0.35 -18.00
N THR A 215 -16.30 0.54 -16.90
CA THR A 215 -15.65 1.81 -16.54
C THR A 215 -14.15 1.71 -16.83
N PRO A 216 -13.59 2.49 -17.74
CA PRO A 216 -12.16 2.42 -18.01
C PRO A 216 -11.35 2.92 -16.83
N ALA A 217 -10.18 2.29 -16.60
CA ALA A 217 -9.19 2.83 -15.70
C ALA A 217 -8.68 4.18 -16.21
N ARG A 218 -8.38 5.10 -15.30
CA ARG A 218 -7.97 6.46 -15.62
C ARG A 218 -6.62 6.54 -16.35
N ASP A 219 -5.71 5.65 -15.99
CA ASP A 219 -4.31 5.67 -16.42
C ASP A 219 -3.71 4.26 -16.35
N GLN A 220 -2.44 4.14 -16.78
CA GLN A 220 -1.75 2.85 -16.80
C GLN A 220 -1.55 2.26 -15.40
N HIS A 221 -1.43 3.08 -14.36
CA HIS A 221 -1.39 2.61 -12.98
C HIS A 221 -2.68 1.86 -12.62
N GLY A 222 -3.84 2.46 -12.91
CA GLY A 222 -5.15 1.83 -12.71
C GLY A 222 -5.33 0.56 -13.56
N GLU A 223 -4.87 0.56 -14.82
CA GLU A 223 -4.89 -0.65 -15.68
C GLU A 223 -4.05 -1.79 -15.10
N LEU A 224 -2.89 -1.49 -14.50
CA LEU A 224 -2.03 -2.50 -13.85
C LEU A 224 -2.72 -3.10 -12.61
N VAL A 225 -3.44 -2.29 -11.83
CA VAL A 225 -4.23 -2.81 -10.71
C VAL A 225 -5.39 -3.67 -11.22
N LEU A 226 -6.08 -3.24 -12.29
CA LEU A 226 -7.16 -4.02 -12.91
C LEU A 226 -6.65 -5.35 -13.49
N MET A 227 -5.44 -5.37 -14.04
CA MET A 227 -4.77 -6.60 -14.48
C MET A 227 -4.59 -7.58 -13.32
N ARG A 228 -4.21 -7.11 -12.12
CA ARG A 228 -4.13 -7.96 -10.92
C ARG A 228 -5.50 -8.53 -10.53
N ALA A 229 -6.55 -7.71 -10.54
CA ALA A 229 -7.92 -8.18 -10.29
C ALA A 229 -8.33 -9.26 -11.29
N SER A 230 -7.96 -9.12 -12.57
CA SER A 230 -8.29 -10.06 -13.63
C SER A 230 -7.64 -11.44 -13.48
N LEU A 231 -6.66 -11.60 -12.61
CA LEU A 231 -6.06 -12.92 -12.34
C LEU A 231 -7.04 -13.88 -11.65
N LYS A 232 -8.03 -13.34 -10.95
CA LYS A 232 -9.11 -14.09 -10.27
C LYS A 232 -10.49 -13.86 -10.89
N ALA A 233 -10.63 -12.83 -11.73
CA ALA A 233 -11.84 -12.46 -12.46
C ALA A 233 -11.51 -12.18 -13.94
N PRO A 234 -11.28 -13.23 -14.77
CA PRO A 234 -10.77 -13.09 -16.13
C PRO A 234 -11.63 -12.19 -17.03
N GLU A 235 -12.90 -12.02 -16.73
CA GLU A 235 -13.83 -11.15 -17.44
C GLU A 235 -13.45 -9.65 -17.35
N LEU A 236 -12.61 -9.26 -16.40
CA LEU A 236 -12.20 -7.85 -16.22
C LEU A 236 -11.15 -7.40 -17.24
N MET A 237 -10.36 -8.33 -17.78
CA MET A 237 -9.34 -7.98 -18.78
C MET A 237 -9.04 -9.17 -19.70
N SER A 238 -9.21 -8.98 -21.01
CA SER A 238 -8.86 -10.00 -21.99
C SER A 238 -7.35 -10.25 -22.06
N ASP A 239 -6.94 -11.44 -22.53
CA ASP A 239 -5.52 -11.81 -22.68
C ASP A 239 -4.78 -10.86 -23.64
N GLY A 240 -5.45 -10.39 -24.71
CA GLY A 240 -4.89 -9.42 -25.64
C GLY A 240 -4.57 -8.09 -24.94
N LYS A 241 -5.51 -7.55 -24.17
CA LYS A 241 -5.30 -6.32 -23.38
C LYS A 241 -4.20 -6.50 -22.33
N ARG A 242 -4.14 -7.67 -21.70
CA ARG A 242 -3.08 -7.98 -20.72
C ARG A 242 -1.71 -8.00 -21.36
N LYS A 243 -1.55 -8.66 -22.50
CA LYS A 243 -0.28 -8.71 -23.26
C LYS A 243 0.16 -7.31 -23.70
N ASP A 244 -0.76 -6.51 -24.22
CA ASP A 244 -0.49 -5.13 -24.63
C ASP A 244 -0.05 -4.27 -23.44
N LEU A 245 -0.76 -4.34 -22.31
CA LEU A 245 -0.42 -3.60 -21.10
C LEU A 245 0.97 -3.97 -20.58
N ILE A 246 1.30 -5.27 -20.53
CA ILE A 246 2.64 -5.73 -20.15
C ILE A 246 3.69 -5.12 -21.10
N ALA A 247 3.48 -5.21 -22.41
CA ALA A 247 4.42 -4.67 -23.39
C ALA A 247 4.63 -3.15 -23.25
N ARG A 248 3.54 -2.39 -23.03
CA ARG A 248 3.62 -0.95 -22.76
C ARG A 248 4.35 -0.64 -21.45
N THR A 249 4.13 -1.44 -20.43
CA THR A 249 4.78 -1.27 -19.12
C THR A 249 6.28 -1.55 -19.19
N LEU A 250 6.69 -2.56 -19.94
CA LEU A 250 8.11 -2.86 -20.16
C LEU A 250 8.82 -1.73 -20.91
N LYS A 251 8.15 -1.05 -21.84
CA LYS A 251 8.71 0.11 -22.56
C LYS A 251 8.94 1.34 -21.65
N LEU A 252 8.31 1.41 -20.50
CA LEU A 252 8.53 2.49 -19.51
C LEU A 252 9.74 2.23 -18.60
N GLN A 253 10.37 1.07 -18.70
CA GLN A 253 11.59 0.78 -17.93
C GLN A 253 12.69 1.76 -18.29
N ARG A 254 13.34 2.32 -17.28
CA ARG A 254 14.42 3.28 -17.44
C ARG A 254 15.75 2.57 -17.75
N PRO A 255 16.73 3.29 -18.30
CA PRO A 255 18.06 2.72 -18.55
C PRO A 255 18.76 2.16 -17.30
N ASP A 256 18.41 2.67 -16.10
CA ASP A 256 18.91 2.16 -14.82
C ASP A 256 18.21 0.85 -14.36
N GLY A 257 17.23 0.37 -15.11
CA GLY A 257 16.49 -0.86 -14.84
C GLY A 257 15.23 -0.70 -13.99
N GLY A 258 14.97 0.48 -13.42
CA GLY A 258 13.76 0.74 -12.62
C GLY A 258 12.62 1.36 -13.41
N TRP A 259 11.56 1.73 -12.69
CA TRP A 259 10.40 2.50 -13.18
C TRP A 259 10.14 3.70 -12.28
N SER A 260 9.61 4.77 -12.88
CA SER A 260 9.12 5.93 -12.14
C SER A 260 7.61 5.86 -11.99
N VAL A 261 7.09 6.08 -10.78
CA VAL A 261 5.65 6.15 -10.56
C VAL A 261 5.00 7.25 -11.40
N ALA A 262 5.66 8.40 -11.56
CA ALA A 262 5.15 9.50 -12.36
C ALA A 262 4.93 9.15 -13.84
N SER A 263 5.60 8.11 -14.36
CA SER A 263 5.39 7.64 -15.74
C SER A 263 4.12 6.80 -15.92
N LEU A 264 3.52 6.32 -14.85
CA LEU A 264 2.37 5.41 -14.88
C LEU A 264 1.02 6.12 -14.95
N GLY A 265 0.96 7.43 -14.70
CA GLY A 265 -0.31 8.15 -14.70
C GLY A 265 -0.18 9.66 -14.80
N ASN A 266 -1.33 10.33 -14.67
CA ASN A 266 -1.45 11.77 -14.65
C ASN A 266 -2.04 12.19 -13.30
N TRP A 267 -1.19 12.63 -12.40
CA TRP A 267 -1.63 13.14 -11.10
C TRP A 267 -1.41 14.64 -11.03
N PRO A 268 -2.50 15.43 -10.84
CA PRO A 268 -2.36 16.86 -10.61
C PRO A 268 -1.64 17.11 -9.27
N ARG A 269 -0.80 18.12 -9.26
CA ARG A 269 -0.11 18.55 -8.04
C ARG A 269 -0.86 19.73 -7.41
N GLU A 270 -0.93 19.75 -6.07
CA GLU A 270 -1.57 20.84 -5.32
C GLU A 270 -0.75 22.13 -5.41
N ASP A 271 0.58 22.00 -5.48
CA ASP A 271 1.50 23.14 -5.59
C ASP A 271 1.57 23.76 -6.99
N GLY A 272 0.72 23.31 -7.94
CA GLY A 272 0.70 23.80 -9.32
C GLY A 272 1.86 23.30 -10.18
N GLY A 273 2.77 22.52 -9.62
CA GLY A 273 3.86 21.89 -10.35
C GLY A 273 3.41 20.75 -11.26
N VAL A 274 4.35 20.14 -11.96
CA VAL A 274 4.12 18.99 -12.84
C VAL A 274 4.95 17.80 -12.35
N ASN A 275 4.34 16.63 -12.34
CA ASN A 275 5.06 15.38 -12.11
C ASN A 275 5.84 15.00 -13.37
N ASP A 276 7.17 14.94 -13.26
CA ASP A 276 8.03 14.62 -14.38
C ASP A 276 7.90 13.14 -14.76
N LYS A 277 7.22 12.88 -15.87
CA LYS A 277 7.05 11.52 -16.40
C LYS A 277 8.37 10.89 -16.85
N ASN A 278 9.39 11.71 -17.10
CA ASN A 278 10.72 11.28 -17.47
C ASN A 278 11.69 11.26 -16.28
N GLY A 279 11.20 11.52 -15.08
CA GLY A 279 11.97 11.53 -13.85
C GLY A 279 12.64 10.18 -13.53
N SER A 280 13.53 10.20 -12.57
CA SER A 280 14.28 9.01 -12.14
C SER A 280 13.38 7.88 -11.68
N SER A 281 13.87 6.66 -11.78
CA SER A 281 13.26 5.49 -11.15
C SER A 281 13.11 5.67 -9.65
N ASP A 282 12.04 5.13 -9.07
CA ASP A 282 11.73 5.27 -7.67
C ASP A 282 11.22 3.96 -7.05
N GLY A 283 11.16 3.94 -5.70
CA GLY A 283 10.81 2.75 -4.95
C GLY A 283 9.40 2.24 -5.22
N TYR A 284 8.42 3.15 -5.32
CA TYR A 284 7.05 2.75 -5.61
C TYR A 284 6.89 2.27 -7.05
N GLY A 285 7.33 3.06 -8.03
CA GLY A 285 7.20 2.71 -9.44
C GLY A 285 7.85 1.36 -9.75
N THR A 286 9.07 1.16 -9.29
CA THR A 286 9.80 -0.11 -9.52
C THR A 286 9.17 -1.27 -8.74
N GLY A 287 8.88 -1.10 -7.45
CA GLY A 287 8.31 -2.16 -6.62
C GLY A 287 6.90 -2.57 -7.08
N PHE A 288 6.01 -1.61 -7.36
CA PHE A 288 4.65 -1.85 -7.82
C PHE A 288 4.63 -2.56 -9.18
N VAL A 289 5.42 -2.08 -10.15
CA VAL A 289 5.48 -2.68 -11.49
C VAL A 289 6.01 -4.11 -11.41
N LEU A 290 7.14 -4.34 -10.74
CA LEU A 290 7.71 -5.67 -10.58
C LEU A 290 6.75 -6.64 -9.91
N TYR A 291 6.17 -6.23 -8.76
CA TYR A 291 5.21 -7.07 -8.05
C TYR A 291 4.04 -7.46 -8.96
N THR A 292 3.50 -6.48 -9.69
CA THR A 292 2.37 -6.71 -10.61
C THR A 292 2.73 -7.63 -11.76
N LEU A 293 3.89 -7.43 -12.40
CA LEU A 293 4.34 -8.25 -13.52
C LEU A 293 4.63 -9.69 -13.08
N CYS A 294 5.39 -9.88 -11.99
CA CYS A 294 5.69 -11.22 -11.46
C CYS A 294 4.43 -11.95 -10.99
N LYS A 295 3.49 -11.25 -10.34
CA LYS A 295 2.19 -11.81 -9.93
C LYS A 295 1.33 -12.20 -11.15
N SER A 296 1.49 -11.51 -12.28
CA SER A 296 0.79 -11.78 -13.54
C SER A 296 1.48 -12.81 -14.43
N GLY A 297 2.51 -13.48 -13.95
CA GLY A 297 3.17 -14.59 -14.63
C GLY A 297 4.23 -14.17 -15.65
N VAL A 298 4.72 -12.91 -15.60
CA VAL A 298 5.91 -12.54 -16.37
C VAL A 298 7.11 -13.31 -15.81
N PRO A 299 7.90 -14.02 -16.64
CA PRO A 299 9.01 -14.83 -16.16
C PRO A 299 10.01 -14.05 -15.34
N ALA A 300 10.39 -14.59 -14.19
CA ALA A 300 11.31 -13.94 -13.25
C ALA A 300 12.72 -13.78 -13.83
N ASP A 301 13.12 -14.65 -14.76
CA ASP A 301 14.41 -14.63 -15.46
C ASP A 301 14.44 -13.68 -16.66
N SER A 302 13.30 -13.05 -17.02
CA SER A 302 13.27 -12.09 -18.12
C SER A 302 14.17 -10.89 -17.82
N PRO A 303 14.91 -10.33 -18.82
CA PRO A 303 15.85 -9.24 -18.60
C PRO A 303 15.25 -8.04 -17.88
N ALA A 304 14.01 -7.67 -18.22
CA ALA A 304 13.35 -6.53 -17.59
C ALA A 304 13.08 -6.75 -16.09
N ILE A 305 12.65 -7.96 -15.71
CA ILE A 305 12.44 -8.31 -14.30
C ILE A 305 13.77 -8.31 -13.56
N GLN A 306 14.82 -8.93 -14.13
CA GLN A 306 16.14 -8.98 -13.51
C GLN A 306 16.75 -7.59 -13.32
N ASN A 307 16.62 -6.70 -14.30
CA ASN A 307 17.06 -5.31 -14.20
C ASN A 307 16.34 -4.57 -13.07
N GLY A 308 15.03 -4.73 -12.97
CA GLY A 308 14.25 -4.10 -11.91
C GLY A 308 14.58 -4.64 -10.52
N VAL A 309 14.78 -5.94 -10.37
CA VAL A 309 15.25 -6.56 -9.12
C VAL A 309 16.64 -6.04 -8.75
N THR A 310 17.55 -5.92 -9.72
CA THR A 310 18.88 -5.33 -9.53
C THR A 310 18.76 -3.88 -9.06
N TRP A 311 17.89 -3.09 -9.70
CA TRP A 311 17.63 -1.72 -9.28
C TRP A 311 17.15 -1.65 -7.82
N LEU A 312 16.15 -2.46 -7.42
CA LEU A 312 15.69 -2.50 -6.02
C LEU A 312 16.84 -2.83 -5.08
N LYS A 313 17.64 -3.85 -5.38
CA LYS A 313 18.78 -4.25 -4.54
C LYS A 313 19.83 -3.13 -4.39
N ALA A 314 20.03 -2.30 -5.40
CA ALA A 314 21.03 -1.22 -5.41
C ALA A 314 20.51 0.11 -4.84
N ASN A 315 19.20 0.26 -4.56
CA ASN A 315 18.61 1.55 -4.22
C ASN A 315 17.90 1.61 -2.88
N GLN A 316 18.03 0.57 -2.04
CA GLN A 316 17.54 0.61 -0.66
C GLN A 316 18.36 1.60 0.17
N ARG A 317 17.71 2.40 1.00
CA ARG A 317 18.34 3.38 1.87
C ARG A 317 18.76 2.73 3.20
N GLU A 318 19.67 3.37 3.92
CA GLU A 318 20.17 2.89 5.22
C GLU A 318 19.06 2.72 6.25
N SER A 319 17.99 3.54 6.20
CA SER A 319 16.78 3.38 7.01
C SER A 319 15.99 2.11 6.71
N GLY A 320 16.31 1.37 5.65
CA GLY A 320 15.58 0.19 5.19
C GLY A 320 14.52 0.48 4.11
N ARG A 321 14.20 1.74 3.85
CA ARG A 321 13.18 2.16 2.87
C ARG A 321 13.72 2.31 1.45
N TRP A 322 12.80 2.43 0.48
CA TRP A 322 13.08 2.93 -0.87
C TRP A 322 12.44 4.30 -1.05
N PHE A 323 13.22 5.23 -1.59
CA PHE A 323 12.75 6.59 -1.82
C PHE A 323 11.77 6.66 -2.99
N THR A 324 10.71 7.44 -2.80
CA THR A 324 9.77 7.87 -3.85
C THR A 324 9.39 9.33 -3.59
N LYS A 325 9.54 10.19 -4.62
CA LYS A 325 9.13 11.59 -4.52
C LYS A 325 7.61 11.70 -4.41
N SER A 326 7.12 12.65 -3.61
CA SER A 326 5.69 12.93 -3.53
C SER A 326 5.15 13.39 -4.89
N LEU A 327 4.04 12.79 -5.31
CA LEU A 327 3.32 13.20 -6.52
C LEU A 327 2.40 14.41 -6.29
N TRP A 328 2.14 14.79 -5.05
CA TRP A 328 1.16 15.81 -4.71
C TRP A 328 1.78 17.20 -4.53
N ALA A 329 2.82 17.32 -3.71
CA ALA A 329 3.55 18.57 -3.49
C ALA A 329 4.96 18.31 -2.98
N ASP A 330 5.90 19.21 -3.25
CA ASP A 330 7.29 19.04 -2.83
C ASP A 330 7.49 19.22 -1.31
N ASN A 331 6.61 19.99 -0.67
CA ASN A 331 6.61 20.19 0.78
C ASN A 331 5.94 19.06 1.56
N MET A 332 5.28 18.13 0.87
CA MET A 332 4.75 16.92 1.49
C MET A 332 5.87 15.92 1.72
N HIS A 333 6.00 15.50 2.96
CA HIS A 333 6.90 14.41 3.32
C HIS A 333 6.63 13.24 2.41
N ASN A 334 7.67 12.70 1.79
CA ASN A 334 7.55 11.69 0.74
C ASN A 334 6.91 10.38 1.26
N TYR A 335 5.67 10.48 1.75
CA TYR A 335 4.86 9.41 2.35
C TYR A 335 4.71 8.20 1.42
N VAL A 336 4.75 8.45 0.12
CA VAL A 336 4.72 7.40 -0.91
C VAL A 336 5.92 6.46 -0.77
N SER A 337 7.03 6.89 -0.12
CA SER A 337 8.19 6.03 0.15
C SER A 337 7.86 4.87 1.09
N THR A 338 6.92 5.01 2.02
CA THR A 338 6.52 3.91 2.91
C THR A 338 5.78 2.82 2.14
N ILE A 339 4.75 3.19 1.36
CA ILE A 339 4.05 2.21 0.53
C ILE A 339 4.95 1.69 -0.61
N GLY A 340 5.86 2.52 -1.12
CA GLY A 340 6.91 2.11 -2.06
C GLY A 340 7.82 1.03 -1.46
N THR A 341 8.16 1.16 -0.17
CA THR A 341 8.93 0.15 0.55
C THR A 341 8.16 -1.16 0.68
N ALA A 342 6.86 -1.09 1.00
CA ALA A 342 6.01 -2.28 1.02
C ALA A 342 6.00 -3.01 -0.33
N TYR A 343 5.77 -2.28 -1.44
CA TYR A 343 5.80 -2.88 -2.77
C TYR A 343 7.19 -3.40 -3.16
N ALA A 344 8.27 -2.74 -2.77
CA ALA A 344 9.62 -3.21 -3.04
C ALA A 344 9.90 -4.57 -2.36
N VAL A 345 9.50 -4.72 -1.09
CA VAL A 345 9.60 -6.01 -0.38
C VAL A 345 8.73 -7.08 -1.05
N MET A 346 7.47 -6.76 -1.34
CA MET A 346 6.55 -7.66 -2.03
C MET A 346 7.10 -8.12 -3.38
N ALA A 347 7.69 -7.20 -4.15
CA ALA A 347 8.31 -7.49 -5.44
C ALA A 347 9.51 -8.43 -5.31
N LEU A 348 10.44 -8.11 -4.42
CA LEU A 348 11.64 -8.93 -4.21
C LEU A 348 11.27 -10.36 -3.77
N ARG A 349 10.23 -10.52 -2.96
CA ARG A 349 9.77 -11.84 -2.52
C ARG A 349 8.95 -12.58 -3.58
N GLN A 350 8.10 -11.85 -4.34
CA GLN A 350 7.25 -12.45 -5.36
C GLN A 350 8.06 -12.89 -6.58
N CYS A 351 8.99 -12.04 -7.05
CA CYS A 351 9.80 -12.38 -8.21
C CYS A 351 10.82 -13.50 -7.90
N ALA A 352 11.23 -13.67 -6.63
CA ALA A 352 12.08 -14.79 -6.22
C ALA A 352 11.35 -16.15 -6.22
N LYS A 353 10.02 -16.20 -6.12
CA LYS A 353 9.24 -17.46 -6.15
C LYS A 353 9.15 -18.08 -7.53
N GLY A 354 9.44 -17.32 -8.58
CA GLY A 354 9.39 -17.76 -9.97
C GLY A 354 10.77 -18.03 -10.60
N ALA A 355 11.84 -17.98 -9.79
CA ALA A 355 13.21 -18.24 -10.24
C ALA A 355 13.63 -19.67 -9.93
#